data_d97833f08a92fcba73d04097bf462dab
#
_entry.id   d97833f08a92fcba73d04097bf462dab
#
_cell.length_a   1.000
_cell.length_b   1.000
_cell.length_c   1.000
_cell.angle_alpha   90.00
_cell.angle_beta   90.00
_cell.angle_gamma   90.00
#
_symmetry.space_group_name_H-M   'P 1'
#
loop_
_entity.id
_entity.type
_entity.pdbx_description
1 polymer ?
#
loop_
_entity_poly.entity_id
_entity_poly.type
_entity_poly.pdbx_seq_one_letter_code
_entity_poly.pdbx_strand_id
1 'polypeptide(L)'
;AFYLIIGVVLTIGRRVIPMFISNGINHHLPKNAPKVELKNAVWVDRVSLFGFLAFMLADLCGQPVVASLFALVTALANGYRLMGWYHSGMWGKPLVWSLFVAFGGMVVALGMFAVLPWAGFAHSFAVHTLALSGIGVMTLSMMSRVSLGHTGLSVHEPPKLVGVILTLMVVTIVTRGLLPIVLPAYYTQLLTVSQVLWLISFILFLCVYLPILSKPRKDGLFG
;
A
#
# COMPACT_ATOMS: atom_id res chain seq x y z
N ALA A 1 0.00 10.30 15.91
CA ALA A 1 1.05 9.50 15.26
C ALA A 1 0.56 8.85 13.94
N PHE A 2 -0.61 8.15 13.92
CA PHE A 2 -1.09 7.37 12.77
C PHE A 2 -1.17 8.18 11.47
N TYR A 3 -1.91 9.27 11.42
CA TYR A 3 -2.05 10.09 10.21
C TYR A 3 -0.73 10.69 9.72
N LEU A 4 0.21 11.01 10.61
CA LEU A 4 1.52 11.50 10.22
C LEU A 4 2.31 10.43 9.46
N ILE A 5 2.25 9.17 9.90
CA ILE A 5 2.88 8.04 9.19
C ILE A 5 2.26 7.90 7.80
N ILE A 6 0.94 7.93 7.68
CA ILE A 6 0.26 7.87 6.39
C ILE A 6 0.64 9.06 5.48
N GLY A 7 0.73 10.26 6.03
CA GLY A 7 1.18 11.45 5.31
C GLY A 7 2.60 11.31 4.75
N VAL A 8 3.52 10.72 5.53
CA VAL A 8 4.89 10.40 5.09
C VAL A 8 4.85 9.35 3.98
N VAL A 9 4.04 8.28 4.13
CA VAL A 9 3.88 7.24 3.11
C VAL A 9 3.34 7.82 1.80
N LEU A 10 2.32 8.68 1.84
CA LEU A 10 1.79 9.37 0.65
C LEU A 10 2.85 10.25 0.00
N THR A 11 3.63 10.98 0.80
CA THR A 11 4.64 11.92 0.31
C THR A 11 5.85 11.22 -0.30
N ILE A 12 6.36 10.15 0.31
CA ILE A 12 7.48 9.37 -0.21
C ILE A 12 7.00 8.46 -1.36
N GLY A 13 5.85 7.82 -1.19
CA GLY A 13 5.26 6.87 -2.14
C GLY A 13 5.10 7.46 -3.54
N ARG A 14 4.74 8.74 -3.66
CA ARG A 14 4.61 9.44 -4.95
C ARG A 14 5.88 9.44 -5.81
N ARG A 15 7.05 9.33 -5.21
CA ARG A 15 8.34 9.25 -5.91
C ARG A 15 8.82 7.82 -6.08
N VAL A 16 8.67 7.04 -5.04
CA VAL A 16 9.26 5.70 -4.93
C VAL A 16 8.44 4.65 -5.68
N ILE A 17 7.10 4.71 -5.60
CA ILE A 17 6.23 3.70 -6.23
C ILE A 17 6.35 3.72 -7.76
N PRO A 18 6.18 4.86 -8.47
CA PRO A 18 6.30 4.87 -9.93
C PRO A 18 7.70 4.46 -10.41
N MET A 19 8.75 4.83 -9.66
CA MET A 19 10.12 4.39 -9.95
C MET A 19 10.23 2.86 -9.86
N PHE A 20 9.68 2.23 -8.84
CA PHE A 20 9.73 0.77 -8.70
C PHE A 20 8.86 0.05 -9.72
N ILE A 21 7.70 0.61 -10.08
CA ILE A 21 6.85 0.06 -11.15
C ILE A 21 7.61 0.13 -12.48
N SER A 22 8.13 1.31 -12.84
CA SER A 22 8.88 1.52 -14.07
C SER A 22 10.11 0.60 -14.15
N ASN A 23 10.95 0.58 -13.11
CA ASN A 23 12.14 -0.27 -13.06
C ASN A 23 11.77 -1.76 -13.13
N GLY A 24 10.74 -2.19 -12.41
CA GLY A 24 10.28 -3.57 -12.43
C GLY A 24 9.80 -4.00 -13.81
N ILE A 25 9.12 -3.15 -14.56
CA ILE A 25 8.65 -3.43 -15.92
C ILE A 25 9.82 -3.43 -16.89
N ASN A 26 10.64 -2.37 -16.86
CA ASN A 26 11.73 -2.14 -17.80
C ASN A 26 12.84 -3.18 -17.71
N HIS A 27 13.04 -3.81 -16.54
CA HIS A 27 14.05 -4.87 -16.35
C HIS A 27 13.89 -6.06 -17.30
N HIS A 28 12.66 -6.37 -17.70
CA HIS A 28 12.36 -7.52 -18.56
C HIS A 28 12.15 -7.12 -20.04
N LEU A 29 12.25 -5.83 -20.36
CA LEU A 29 12.14 -5.39 -21.74
C LEU A 29 13.48 -5.58 -22.49
N PRO A 30 13.44 -5.88 -23.79
CA PRO A 30 14.63 -5.85 -24.64
C PRO A 30 15.35 -4.49 -24.53
N LYS A 31 16.69 -4.50 -24.63
CA LYS A 31 17.50 -3.27 -24.50
C LYS A 31 17.10 -2.15 -25.47
N ASN A 32 16.54 -2.48 -26.61
CA ASN A 32 16.10 -1.55 -27.65
C ASN A 32 14.61 -1.18 -27.56
N ALA A 33 13.86 -1.74 -26.59
CA ALA A 33 12.45 -1.39 -26.41
C ALA A 33 12.30 0.00 -25.76
N PRO A 34 11.26 0.75 -26.10
CA PRO A 34 10.96 2.02 -25.44
C PRO A 34 10.70 1.77 -23.96
N LYS A 35 11.40 2.54 -23.11
CA LYS A 35 11.22 2.43 -21.66
C LYS A 35 9.85 2.96 -21.24
N VAL A 36 9.22 2.26 -20.32
CA VAL A 36 7.96 2.69 -19.70
C VAL A 36 8.29 3.80 -18.70
N GLU A 37 7.79 5.00 -18.96
CA GLU A 37 7.85 6.14 -18.05
C GLU A 37 6.46 6.44 -17.51
N LEU A 38 6.32 6.48 -16.20
CA LEU A 38 5.06 6.76 -15.54
C LEU A 38 4.93 8.25 -15.26
N LYS A 39 3.77 8.82 -15.60
CA LYS A 39 3.53 10.26 -15.48
C LYS A 39 3.20 10.64 -14.03
N ASN A 40 3.87 11.65 -13.51
CA ASN A 40 3.53 12.33 -12.27
C ASN A 40 3.23 13.81 -12.56
N ALA A 41 2.08 14.29 -12.05
CA ALA A 41 1.70 15.69 -12.19
C ALA A 41 1.98 16.45 -10.88
N VAL A 42 2.76 17.54 -10.98
CA VAL A 42 3.18 18.33 -9.79
C VAL A 42 2.00 18.92 -9.02
N TRP A 43 0.94 19.30 -9.72
CA TRP A 43 -0.27 19.85 -9.06
C TRP A 43 -0.94 18.79 -8.14
N VAL A 44 -0.94 17.52 -8.57
CA VAL A 44 -1.47 16.40 -7.77
C VAL A 44 -0.68 16.23 -6.47
N ASP A 45 0.63 16.50 -6.51
CA ASP A 45 1.48 16.43 -5.31
C ASP A 45 1.05 17.44 -4.26
N ARG A 46 0.76 18.68 -4.68
CA ARG A 46 0.31 19.74 -3.79
C ARG A 46 -1.09 19.45 -3.24
N VAL A 47 -2.03 19.09 -4.11
CA VAL A 47 -3.41 18.76 -3.71
C VAL A 47 -3.43 17.57 -2.76
N SER A 48 -2.66 16.51 -3.02
CA SER A 48 -2.56 15.34 -2.15
C SER A 48 -1.98 15.68 -0.78
N LEU A 49 -0.91 16.47 -0.72
CA LEU A 49 -0.27 16.84 0.55
C LEU A 49 -1.17 17.73 1.39
N PHE A 50 -1.60 18.86 0.85
CA PHE A 50 -2.41 19.83 1.60
C PHE A 50 -3.82 19.30 1.88
N GLY A 51 -4.42 18.56 0.94
CA GLY A 51 -5.70 17.91 1.14
C GLY A 51 -5.65 16.86 2.25
N PHE A 52 -4.59 16.04 2.30
CA PHE A 52 -4.42 15.06 3.37
C PHE A 52 -4.17 15.73 4.74
N LEU A 53 -3.38 16.79 4.80
CA LEU A 53 -3.16 17.53 6.06
C LEU A 53 -4.45 18.19 6.56
N ALA A 54 -5.24 18.79 5.67
CA ALA A 54 -6.53 19.37 6.01
C ALA A 54 -7.54 18.28 6.45
N PHE A 55 -7.58 17.13 5.76
CA PHE A 55 -8.35 15.98 6.18
C PHE A 55 -7.97 15.54 7.60
N MET A 56 -6.67 15.34 7.85
CA MET A 56 -6.16 14.90 9.14
C MET A 56 -6.58 15.87 10.27
N LEU A 57 -6.41 17.17 10.06
CA LEU A 57 -6.77 18.18 11.05
C LEU A 57 -8.28 18.20 11.30
N ALA A 58 -9.10 18.15 10.25
CA ALA A 58 -10.55 18.15 10.37
C ALA A 58 -11.08 16.91 11.11
N ASP A 59 -10.52 15.72 10.80
CA ASP A 59 -10.91 14.46 11.46
C ASP A 59 -10.51 14.48 12.96
N LEU A 60 -9.30 14.94 13.28
CA LEU A 60 -8.83 15.07 14.67
C LEU A 60 -9.62 16.12 15.47
N CYS A 61 -10.10 17.17 14.82
CA CYS A 61 -10.96 18.18 15.44
C CYS A 61 -12.43 17.76 15.54
N GLY A 62 -12.79 16.54 15.14
CA GLY A 62 -14.15 16.04 15.19
C GLY A 62 -15.11 16.74 14.23
N GLN A 63 -14.63 17.19 13.07
CA GLN A 63 -15.41 17.87 12.03
C GLN A 63 -15.71 16.91 10.85
N PRO A 64 -16.65 15.96 10.98
CA PRO A 64 -16.79 14.86 10.02
C PRO A 64 -17.13 15.31 8.59
N VAL A 65 -17.95 16.37 8.43
CA VAL A 65 -18.30 16.89 7.11
C VAL A 65 -17.11 17.55 6.43
N VAL A 66 -16.33 18.33 7.17
CA VAL A 66 -15.12 19.00 6.64
C VAL A 66 -14.07 17.95 6.30
N ALA A 67 -13.87 16.96 7.18
CA ALA A 67 -12.97 15.83 6.93
C ALA A 67 -13.35 15.07 5.67
N SER A 68 -14.65 14.80 5.46
CA SER A 68 -15.12 14.07 4.27
C SER A 68 -14.84 14.81 2.97
N LEU A 69 -14.98 16.13 2.93
CA LEU A 69 -14.67 16.94 1.75
C LEU A 69 -13.18 16.87 1.39
N PHE A 70 -12.29 17.04 2.38
CA PHE A 70 -10.85 16.94 2.14
C PHE A 70 -10.40 15.50 1.84
N ALA A 71 -11.04 14.50 2.44
CA ALA A 71 -10.82 13.09 2.11
C ALA A 71 -11.20 12.81 0.64
N LEU A 72 -12.33 13.33 0.16
CA LEU A 72 -12.77 13.20 -1.23
C LEU A 72 -11.75 13.83 -2.19
N VAL A 73 -11.35 15.08 -1.95
CA VAL A 73 -10.36 15.77 -2.80
C VAL A 73 -9.05 14.99 -2.85
N THR A 74 -8.59 14.50 -1.68
CA THR A 74 -7.35 13.71 -1.59
C THR A 74 -7.49 12.35 -2.28
N ALA A 75 -8.64 11.68 -2.15
CA ALA A 75 -8.94 10.42 -2.82
C ALA A 75 -8.93 10.58 -4.34
N LEU A 76 -9.62 11.60 -4.86
CA LEU A 76 -9.68 11.88 -6.30
C LEU A 76 -8.31 12.21 -6.88
N ALA A 77 -7.52 13.06 -6.20
CA ALA A 77 -6.17 13.40 -6.63
C ALA A 77 -5.24 12.19 -6.69
N ASN A 78 -5.26 11.35 -5.65
CA ASN A 78 -4.45 10.14 -5.61
C ASN A 78 -5.00 9.02 -6.50
N GLY A 79 -6.31 8.95 -6.72
CA GLY A 79 -6.94 8.06 -7.71
C GLY A 79 -6.51 8.40 -9.14
N TYR A 80 -6.52 9.69 -9.50
CA TYR A 80 -5.99 10.16 -10.78
C TYR A 80 -4.50 9.78 -10.95
N ARG A 81 -3.69 9.98 -9.90
CA ARG A 81 -2.28 9.56 -9.89
C ARG A 81 -2.13 8.06 -10.11
N LEU A 82 -2.92 7.24 -9.42
CA LEU A 82 -2.89 5.79 -9.50
C LEU A 82 -3.21 5.29 -10.93
N MET A 83 -4.18 5.92 -11.60
CA MET A 83 -4.46 5.62 -13.01
C MET A 83 -3.25 5.88 -13.91
N GLY A 84 -2.50 6.96 -13.66
CA GLY A 84 -1.26 7.27 -14.38
C GLY A 84 -0.10 6.29 -14.13
N TRP A 85 -0.17 5.50 -13.05
CA TRP A 85 0.83 4.48 -12.70
C TRP A 85 0.46 3.07 -13.15
N TYR A 86 -0.75 2.89 -13.66
CA TYR A 86 -1.22 1.58 -14.09
C TYR A 86 -0.47 1.09 -15.33
N HIS A 87 0.01 -0.14 -15.26
CA HIS A 87 0.59 -0.85 -16.41
C HIS A 87 0.36 -2.36 -16.25
N SER A 88 -0.15 -3.03 -17.28
CA SER A 88 -0.50 -4.46 -17.21
C SER A 88 0.67 -5.38 -16.84
N GLY A 89 1.90 -5.02 -17.23
CA GLY A 89 3.11 -5.77 -16.91
C GLY A 89 3.50 -5.84 -15.43
N MET A 90 2.78 -5.15 -14.53
CA MET A 90 3.07 -5.20 -13.09
C MET A 90 2.55 -6.47 -12.41
N TRP A 91 1.46 -7.07 -12.92
CA TRP A 91 0.72 -8.14 -12.22
C TRP A 91 1.50 -9.43 -12.01
N GLY A 92 2.45 -9.75 -12.87
CA GLY A 92 3.35 -10.88 -12.69
C GLY A 92 4.46 -10.67 -11.66
N LYS A 93 4.55 -9.49 -10.99
CA LYS A 93 5.67 -9.09 -10.13
C LYS A 93 5.19 -8.71 -8.74
N PRO A 94 5.32 -9.61 -7.75
CA PRO A 94 4.75 -9.41 -6.40
C PRO A 94 5.18 -8.10 -5.75
N LEU A 95 6.46 -7.76 -5.78
CA LEU A 95 7.01 -6.54 -5.20
C LEU A 95 6.64 -5.25 -5.97
N VAL A 96 5.99 -5.36 -7.13
CA VAL A 96 5.52 -4.22 -7.91
C VAL A 96 4.02 -4.03 -7.72
N TRP A 97 3.20 -5.07 -7.99
CA TRP A 97 1.75 -4.93 -7.86
C TRP A 97 1.31 -4.65 -6.42
N SER A 98 2.05 -5.15 -5.43
CA SER A 98 1.70 -4.93 -4.02
C SER A 98 1.79 -3.45 -3.61
N LEU A 99 2.77 -2.71 -4.12
CA LEU A 99 2.88 -1.26 -3.88
C LEU A 99 1.73 -0.49 -4.55
N PHE A 100 1.36 -0.90 -5.77
CA PHE A 100 0.22 -0.32 -6.48
C PHE A 100 -1.10 -0.58 -5.73
N VAL A 101 -1.33 -1.82 -5.29
CA VAL A 101 -2.53 -2.22 -4.52
C VAL A 101 -2.55 -1.56 -3.16
N ALA A 102 -1.42 -1.46 -2.46
CA ALA A 102 -1.31 -0.76 -1.18
C ALA A 102 -1.71 0.72 -1.32
N PHE A 103 -1.19 1.40 -2.35
CA PHE A 103 -1.56 2.79 -2.61
C PHE A 103 -3.04 2.90 -3.01
N GLY A 104 -3.55 1.98 -3.82
CA GLY A 104 -4.97 1.89 -4.18
C GLY A 104 -5.88 1.69 -2.96
N GLY A 105 -5.47 0.84 -2.02
CA GLY A 105 -6.17 0.65 -0.76
C GLY A 105 -6.23 1.92 0.10
N MET A 106 -5.17 2.75 0.09
CA MET A 106 -5.23 4.08 0.74
C MET A 106 -6.22 5.01 0.04
N VAL A 107 -6.30 4.99 -1.29
CA VAL A 107 -7.30 5.76 -2.05
C VAL A 107 -8.71 5.31 -1.70
N VAL A 108 -8.95 3.99 -1.62
CA VAL A 108 -10.24 3.43 -1.20
C VAL A 108 -10.59 3.88 0.22
N ALA A 109 -9.64 3.81 1.16
CA ALA A 109 -9.86 4.24 2.53
C ALA A 109 -10.20 5.73 2.63
N LEU A 110 -9.54 6.59 1.87
CA LEU A 110 -9.88 8.01 1.78
C LEU A 110 -11.28 8.22 1.17
N GLY A 111 -11.66 7.40 0.17
CA GLY A 111 -13.02 7.36 -0.34
C GLY A 111 -14.05 6.93 0.71
N MET A 112 -13.71 5.98 1.59
CA MET A 112 -14.55 5.60 2.74
C MET A 112 -14.73 6.77 3.70
N PHE A 113 -13.67 7.51 4.04
CA PHE A 113 -13.78 8.73 4.85
C PHE A 113 -14.64 9.80 4.17
N ALA A 114 -14.57 9.90 2.85
CA ALA A 114 -15.36 10.87 2.09
C ALA A 114 -16.87 10.62 2.19
N VAL A 115 -17.30 9.37 2.29
CA VAL A 115 -18.74 9.03 2.41
C VAL A 115 -19.19 8.77 3.85
N LEU A 116 -18.26 8.72 4.80
CA LEU A 116 -18.49 8.32 6.19
C LEU A 116 -19.66 9.03 6.88
N PRO A 117 -19.84 10.37 6.74
CA PRO A 117 -20.94 11.08 7.43
C PRO A 117 -22.33 10.60 7.01
N TRP A 118 -22.46 9.97 5.85
CA TRP A 118 -23.75 9.56 5.26
C TRP A 118 -23.89 8.04 5.12
N ALA A 119 -22.80 7.29 5.24
CA ALA A 119 -22.76 5.87 4.88
C ALA A 119 -23.18 4.90 5.99
N GLY A 120 -23.32 5.37 7.24
CA GLY A 120 -23.82 4.57 8.38
C GLY A 120 -22.89 3.45 8.88
N PHE A 121 -21.65 3.32 8.35
CA PHE A 121 -20.68 2.37 8.88
C PHE A 121 -19.69 3.01 9.88
N ALA A 122 -19.04 2.19 10.69
CA ALA A 122 -18.13 2.68 11.71
C ALA A 122 -16.85 3.31 11.13
N HIS A 123 -16.42 4.46 11.67
CA HIS A 123 -15.16 5.15 11.36
C HIS A 123 -13.95 4.20 11.38
N SER A 124 -13.95 3.23 12.30
CA SER A 124 -12.88 2.25 12.42
C SER A 124 -12.61 1.43 11.16
N PHE A 125 -13.60 1.21 10.30
CA PHE A 125 -13.40 0.45 9.06
C PHE A 125 -12.54 1.23 8.07
N ALA A 126 -12.78 2.53 7.91
CA ALA A 126 -11.96 3.41 7.10
C ALA A 126 -10.52 3.52 7.66
N VAL A 127 -10.38 3.68 8.99
CA VAL A 127 -9.07 3.71 9.66
C VAL A 127 -8.30 2.40 9.43
N HIS A 128 -8.94 1.22 9.59
CA HIS A 128 -8.25 -0.05 9.39
C HIS A 128 -7.89 -0.29 7.93
N THR A 129 -8.76 0.11 6.99
CA THR A 129 -8.44 0.04 5.55
C THR A 129 -7.22 0.91 5.24
N LEU A 130 -7.14 2.12 5.77
CA LEU A 130 -6.01 3.04 5.61
C LEU A 130 -4.74 2.48 6.26
N ALA A 131 -4.84 1.94 7.48
CA ALA A 131 -3.72 1.36 8.22
C ALA A 131 -3.14 0.12 7.53
N LEU A 132 -3.99 -0.83 7.17
CA LEU A 132 -3.56 -2.08 6.53
C LEU A 132 -2.97 -1.84 5.15
N SER A 133 -3.50 -0.87 4.40
CA SER A 133 -2.97 -0.51 3.08
C SER A 133 -1.65 0.26 3.21
N GLY A 134 -1.66 1.38 3.94
CA GLY A 134 -0.54 2.31 4.01
C GLY A 134 0.60 1.87 4.93
N ILE A 135 0.30 1.10 5.99
CA ILE A 135 1.32 0.57 6.89
C ILE A 135 1.50 -0.94 6.64
N GLY A 136 0.43 -1.74 6.65
CA GLY A 136 0.54 -3.20 6.52
C GLY A 136 1.19 -3.63 5.20
N VAL A 137 0.46 -3.52 4.08
CA VAL A 137 0.94 -3.99 2.77
C VAL A 137 2.14 -3.19 2.28
N MET A 138 2.11 -1.86 2.43
CA MET A 138 3.20 -0.98 1.97
C MET A 138 4.52 -1.31 2.68
N THR A 139 4.51 -1.41 4.02
CA THR A 139 5.71 -1.71 4.79
C THR A 139 6.22 -3.11 4.49
N LEU A 140 5.33 -4.12 4.45
CA LEU A 140 5.73 -5.49 4.17
C LEU A 140 6.35 -5.64 2.77
N SER A 141 5.79 -4.94 1.77
CA SER A 141 6.34 -4.90 0.42
C SER A 141 7.71 -4.20 0.38
N MET A 142 7.86 -3.08 1.09
CA MET A 142 9.13 -2.35 1.15
C MET A 142 10.19 -3.11 1.93
N MET A 143 9.84 -3.71 3.07
CA MET A 143 10.75 -4.57 3.84
C MET A 143 11.25 -5.75 2.99
N SER A 144 10.35 -6.41 2.25
CA SER A 144 10.71 -7.49 1.34
C SER A 144 11.72 -7.04 0.28
N ARG A 145 11.48 -5.88 -0.32
CA ARG A 145 12.37 -5.31 -1.35
C ARG A 145 13.73 -4.90 -0.79
N VAL A 146 13.72 -4.20 0.33
CA VAL A 146 14.94 -3.69 0.98
C VAL A 146 15.80 -4.86 1.46
N SER A 147 15.20 -5.88 2.08
CA SER A 147 15.92 -7.08 2.54
C SER A 147 16.64 -7.79 1.40
N LEU A 148 15.98 -7.96 0.23
CA LEU A 148 16.64 -8.56 -0.93
C LEU A 148 17.78 -7.69 -1.45
N GLY A 149 17.56 -6.39 -1.61
CA GLY A 149 18.58 -5.46 -2.11
C GLY A 149 19.82 -5.39 -1.22
N HIS A 150 19.64 -5.32 0.10
CA HIS A 150 20.76 -5.25 1.06
C HIS A 150 21.51 -6.57 1.23
N THR A 151 20.92 -7.70 0.86
CA THR A 151 21.57 -9.02 0.91
C THR A 151 22.19 -9.46 -0.41
N GLY A 152 22.22 -8.58 -1.42
CA GLY A 152 22.75 -8.89 -2.76
C GLY A 152 21.89 -9.84 -3.57
N LEU A 153 20.60 -9.99 -3.22
CA LEU A 153 19.65 -10.80 -3.95
C LEU A 153 18.84 -9.95 -4.94
N SER A 154 18.37 -10.59 -6.02
CA SER A 154 17.58 -9.90 -7.04
C SER A 154 16.18 -9.53 -6.51
N VAL A 155 15.85 -8.25 -6.58
CA VAL A 155 14.48 -7.75 -6.29
C VAL A 155 13.50 -8.07 -7.42
N HIS A 156 14.01 -8.46 -8.59
CA HIS A 156 13.19 -8.80 -9.77
C HIS A 156 12.73 -10.26 -9.75
N GLU A 157 13.44 -11.11 -9.00
CA GLU A 157 13.15 -12.53 -8.83
C GLU A 157 13.04 -12.88 -7.34
N PRO A 158 12.02 -12.36 -6.63
CA PRO A 158 11.84 -12.63 -5.22
C PRO A 158 11.45 -14.10 -4.98
N PRO A 159 11.69 -14.63 -3.78
CA PRO A 159 11.22 -15.97 -3.39
C PRO A 159 9.71 -16.13 -3.66
N LYS A 160 9.29 -17.30 -4.16
CA LYS A 160 7.90 -17.57 -4.59
C LYS A 160 6.86 -17.27 -3.50
N LEU A 161 7.19 -17.49 -2.23
CA LEU A 161 6.31 -17.21 -1.09
C LEU A 161 6.00 -15.72 -0.91
N VAL A 162 6.82 -14.81 -1.43
CA VAL A 162 6.58 -13.35 -1.29
C VAL A 162 5.24 -12.94 -1.91
N GLY A 163 4.88 -13.53 -3.04
CA GLY A 163 3.56 -13.30 -3.65
C GLY A 163 2.41 -13.74 -2.74
N VAL A 164 2.54 -14.90 -2.10
CA VAL A 164 1.54 -15.41 -1.14
C VAL A 164 1.42 -14.49 0.06
N ILE A 165 2.55 -14.11 0.67
CA ILE A 165 2.61 -13.21 1.84
C ILE A 165 1.86 -11.91 1.55
N LEU A 166 2.15 -11.28 0.42
CA LEU A 166 1.55 -10.00 0.03
C LEU A 166 0.06 -10.15 -0.31
N THR A 167 -0.33 -11.27 -0.94
CA THR A 167 -1.75 -11.55 -1.21
C THR A 167 -2.56 -11.75 0.07
N LEU A 168 -2.05 -12.52 1.04
CA LEU A 168 -2.70 -12.69 2.35
C LEU A 168 -2.90 -11.36 3.05
N MET A 169 -1.90 -10.47 3.01
CA MET A 169 -2.01 -9.14 3.61
C MET A 169 -3.04 -8.27 2.88
N VAL A 170 -3.16 -8.35 1.55
CA VAL A 170 -4.23 -7.66 0.80
C VAL A 170 -5.60 -8.22 1.15
N VAL A 171 -5.76 -9.54 1.29
CA VAL A 171 -7.02 -10.16 1.74
C VAL A 171 -7.38 -9.68 3.14
N THR A 172 -6.38 -9.41 4.00
CA THR A 172 -6.62 -8.81 5.33
C THR A 172 -7.28 -7.43 5.24
N ILE A 173 -6.93 -6.60 4.24
CA ILE A 173 -7.62 -5.30 4.02
C ILE A 173 -9.11 -5.54 3.76
N VAL A 174 -9.41 -6.49 2.87
CA VAL A 174 -10.80 -6.79 2.47
C VAL A 174 -11.60 -7.32 3.65
N THR A 175 -11.05 -8.30 4.40
CA THR A 175 -11.75 -8.95 5.51
C THR A 175 -11.91 -8.04 6.72
N ARG A 176 -11.01 -7.08 6.95
CA ARG A 176 -11.05 -6.18 8.11
C ARG A 176 -11.76 -4.87 7.83
N GLY A 177 -11.61 -4.33 6.62
CA GLY A 177 -12.07 -2.98 6.29
C GLY A 177 -13.34 -2.93 5.47
N LEU A 178 -13.51 -3.85 4.50
CA LEU A 178 -14.60 -3.76 3.52
C LEU A 178 -15.75 -4.75 3.80
N LEU A 179 -15.45 -6.03 4.01
CA LEU A 179 -16.47 -7.05 4.21
C LEU A 179 -17.38 -6.80 5.43
N PRO A 180 -16.93 -6.27 6.57
CA PRO A 180 -17.81 -5.97 7.69
C PRO A 180 -18.90 -4.94 7.39
N ILE A 181 -18.71 -4.09 6.38
CA ILE A 181 -19.73 -3.13 5.94
C ILE A 181 -20.89 -3.85 5.25
N VAL A 182 -20.57 -4.86 4.44
CA VAL A 182 -21.55 -5.60 3.62
C VAL A 182 -22.15 -6.78 4.41
N LEU A 183 -21.35 -7.36 5.30
CA LEU A 183 -21.69 -8.56 6.08
C LEU A 183 -21.56 -8.31 7.60
N PRO A 184 -22.33 -7.38 8.18
CA PRO A 184 -22.19 -6.99 9.60
C PRO A 184 -22.50 -8.15 10.56
N ALA A 185 -23.36 -9.08 10.16
CA ALA A 185 -23.68 -10.27 10.97
C ALA A 185 -22.44 -11.18 11.22
N TYR A 186 -21.45 -11.14 10.36
CA TYR A 186 -20.21 -11.93 10.45
C TYR A 186 -19.02 -11.14 10.99
N TYR A 187 -19.24 -9.98 11.61
CA TYR A 187 -18.16 -9.08 12.06
C TYR A 187 -17.08 -9.78 12.88
N THR A 188 -17.47 -10.56 13.89
CA THR A 188 -16.52 -11.26 14.78
C THR A 188 -15.68 -12.28 14.02
N GLN A 189 -16.30 -13.06 13.13
CA GLN A 189 -15.62 -14.05 12.31
C GLN A 189 -14.63 -13.38 11.34
N LEU A 190 -15.06 -12.30 10.68
CA LEU A 190 -14.21 -11.52 9.76
C LEU A 190 -13.04 -10.87 10.50
N LEU A 191 -13.26 -10.41 11.72
CA LEU A 191 -12.20 -9.88 12.58
C LEU A 191 -11.16 -10.96 12.90
N THR A 192 -11.61 -12.14 13.35
CA THR A 192 -10.72 -13.27 13.65
C THR A 192 -9.94 -13.71 12.41
N VAL A 193 -10.62 -13.87 11.27
CA VAL A 193 -9.97 -14.22 10.00
C VAL A 193 -8.90 -13.19 9.63
N SER A 194 -9.21 -11.91 9.74
CA SER A 194 -8.23 -10.85 9.41
C SER A 194 -6.98 -10.88 10.30
N GLN A 195 -7.17 -11.17 11.60
CA GLN A 195 -6.05 -11.30 12.56
C GLN A 195 -5.17 -12.52 12.22
N VAL A 196 -5.79 -13.66 11.91
CA VAL A 196 -5.07 -14.87 11.51
C VAL A 196 -4.32 -14.67 10.21
N LEU A 197 -4.93 -14.06 9.20
CA LEU A 197 -4.27 -13.75 7.93
C LEU A 197 -3.07 -12.81 8.10
N TRP A 198 -3.22 -11.78 8.93
CA TRP A 198 -2.15 -10.86 9.29
C TRP A 198 -0.99 -11.60 9.96
N LEU A 199 -1.28 -12.42 10.97
CA LEU A 199 -0.29 -13.20 11.70
C LEU A 199 0.45 -14.17 10.76
N ILE A 200 -0.27 -14.91 9.94
CA ILE A 200 0.33 -15.85 8.97
C ILE A 200 1.23 -15.09 7.99
N SER A 201 0.81 -13.92 7.50
CA SER A 201 1.64 -13.12 6.59
C SER A 201 3.00 -12.75 7.20
N PHE A 202 3.03 -12.32 8.48
CA PHE A 202 4.28 -11.98 9.16
C PHE A 202 5.11 -13.21 9.54
N ILE A 203 4.49 -14.32 9.93
CA ILE A 203 5.20 -15.59 10.18
C ILE A 203 5.89 -16.05 8.90
N LEU A 204 5.18 -16.10 7.78
CA LEU A 204 5.76 -16.47 6.49
C LEU A 204 6.87 -15.50 6.06
N PHE A 205 6.68 -14.20 6.29
CA PHE A 205 7.72 -13.21 6.04
C PHE A 205 8.99 -13.53 6.86
N LEU A 206 8.87 -13.79 8.14
CA LEU A 206 10.01 -14.17 9.00
C LEU A 206 10.66 -15.47 8.51
N CYS A 207 9.88 -16.50 8.18
CA CYS A 207 10.40 -17.77 7.65
C CYS A 207 11.23 -17.57 6.38
N VAL A 208 10.84 -16.62 5.49
CA VAL A 208 11.57 -16.34 4.25
C VAL A 208 12.78 -15.46 4.51
N TYR A 209 12.62 -14.37 5.25
CA TYR A 209 13.63 -13.32 5.33
C TYR A 209 14.63 -13.48 6.47
N LEU A 210 14.26 -14.12 7.59
CA LEU A 210 15.18 -14.35 8.68
C LEU A 210 16.44 -15.15 8.25
N PRO A 211 16.30 -16.27 7.49
CA PRO A 211 17.48 -16.97 6.97
C PRO A 211 18.30 -16.16 5.97
N ILE A 212 17.65 -15.24 5.23
CA ILE A 212 18.33 -14.37 4.26
C ILE A 212 19.15 -13.30 4.99
N LEU A 213 18.55 -12.66 5.99
CA LEU A 213 19.15 -11.55 6.74
C LEU A 213 20.23 -12.00 7.73
N SER A 214 20.19 -13.27 8.18
CA SER A 214 21.18 -13.84 9.11
C SER A 214 22.44 -14.37 8.44
N LYS A 215 22.53 -14.34 7.10
CA LYS A 215 23.69 -14.82 6.34
C LYS A 215 24.50 -13.64 5.77
N PRO A 216 25.82 -13.81 5.57
CA PRO A 216 26.62 -12.82 4.85
C PRO A 216 26.06 -12.56 3.44
N ARG A 217 26.32 -11.37 2.92
CA ARG A 217 25.94 -10.99 1.55
C ARG A 217 26.54 -11.96 0.54
N LYS A 218 25.73 -12.35 -0.46
CA LYS A 218 26.19 -13.29 -1.50
C LYS A 218 27.19 -12.69 -2.47
N ASP A 219 27.22 -11.37 -2.62
CA ASP A 219 28.13 -10.63 -3.49
C ASP A 219 29.45 -10.24 -2.82
N GLY A 220 29.66 -10.61 -1.54
CA GLY A 220 30.91 -10.33 -0.78
C GLY A 220 31.10 -8.86 -0.39
N LEU A 221 30.14 -7.99 -0.67
CA LEU A 221 30.18 -6.57 -0.26
C LEU A 221 29.75 -6.43 1.21
N PHE A 222 30.19 -5.34 1.84
CA PHE A 222 29.69 -5.00 3.18
C PHE A 222 28.21 -4.60 3.10
N GLY A 223 27.38 -5.14 4.00
CA GLY A 223 25.96 -4.89 4.10
C GLY A 223 25.61 -3.71 4.99
#